data_9bb16e1ce7dcbc25f56baf2f91f2d925
#
_entry.id   9bb16e1ce7dcbc25f56baf2f91f2d925
#
_cell.length_a   1.000
_cell.length_b   1.000
_cell.length_c   1.000
_cell.angle_alpha   90.00
_cell.angle_beta   90.00
_cell.angle_gamma   90.00
#
_symmetry.space_group_name_H-M   'P 1'
#
loop_
_entity.id
_entity.type
_entity.pdbx_description
1 polymer ?
#
loop_
_entity_poly.entity_id
_entity_poly.type
_entity_poly.pdbx_seq_one_letter_code
_entity_poly.pdbx_strand_id
1 'polypeptide(L)'
;MASGKSGESREKGEPRDGDGTEIAARAAIDPDRLKAYSLRLFGYMNGATVSMMVCLGDRLGLYGALAELGEASSEDLARHTGLAERWVREWLYAQGASGLLETRAGERFSLSPEAVAVLVDETHPANGIGMLSQIPDLARTLERLPEAFRTGLGHPNEELGAEGARGIERGLAPWFRSMLVPVAIPRVEGLREKLTRGLRVADVGCGAGVALLELAKAFPASELHGYDISRHALDRAEANREEAGVTNVSFHDASVEPLPADSRFDLVTTFDCLHDMTDPQSVIRAIRQALAGDGVWLVADIKARPSYAENVERNPMAAMMYGISVMVCMSSSLSTPDGAGLGTLGLHAERLEGWSKEAGFTRFEPIDLGHPVNAFYVIRP
;
A
#
# COMPACT_ATOMS: atom_id res chain seq x y z
N MET A 1 -49.39 55.49 -43.17
CA MET A 1 -50.07 54.56 -44.06
C MET A 1 -49.76 53.17 -43.64
N ALA A 2 -50.75 52.44 -43.18
CA ALA A 2 -51.10 51.05 -43.31
C ALA A 2 -49.95 50.02 -42.81
N SER A 3 -50.06 49.44 -41.69
CA SER A 3 -50.90 48.26 -41.24
C SER A 3 -50.46 46.95 -41.88
N GLY A 4 -50.08 46.02 -41.03
CA GLY A 4 -49.86 44.64 -41.38
C GLY A 4 -49.53 43.84 -40.10
N LYS A 5 -50.58 43.48 -39.34
CA LYS A 5 -50.53 42.47 -38.30
C LYS A 5 -50.56 41.09 -38.95
N SER A 6 -49.61 40.23 -38.66
CA SER A 6 -49.79 38.79 -38.82
C SER A 6 -49.53 38.13 -37.52
N GLY A 7 -50.58 37.55 -36.95
CA GLY A 7 -50.52 36.79 -35.70
C GLY A 7 -49.95 35.42 -35.97
N GLU A 8 -48.98 35.04 -35.20
CA GLU A 8 -48.55 33.64 -35.03
C GLU A 8 -49.24 33.04 -33.83
N SER A 9 -50.08 32.07 -34.13
CA SER A 9 -50.74 31.19 -33.16
C SER A 9 -49.73 30.36 -32.42
N ARG A 10 -49.61 30.59 -31.11
CA ARG A 10 -48.97 29.69 -30.20
C ARG A 10 -49.77 28.39 -30.08
N GLU A 11 -49.34 27.34 -30.75
CA GLU A 11 -49.76 25.99 -30.42
C GLU A 11 -49.37 25.70 -28.96
N LYS A 12 -50.38 25.47 -28.13
CA LYS A 12 -50.21 24.88 -26.80
C LYS A 12 -49.80 23.44 -27.03
N GLY A 13 -48.49 23.15 -26.79
CA GLY A 13 -48.01 21.78 -26.64
C GLY A 13 -48.70 21.14 -25.46
N GLU A 14 -49.44 20.06 -25.71
CA GLU A 14 -49.96 19.17 -24.69
C GLU A 14 -48.79 18.68 -23.83
N PRO A 15 -48.98 18.52 -22.52
CA PRO A 15 -48.00 17.89 -21.66
C PRO A 15 -47.80 16.45 -22.15
N ARG A 16 -46.60 16.13 -22.61
CA ARG A 16 -46.20 14.73 -22.80
C ARG A 16 -46.37 14.06 -21.47
N ASP A 17 -47.31 13.16 -21.35
CA ASP A 17 -47.44 12.21 -20.27
C ASP A 17 -46.08 11.58 -20.07
N GLY A 18 -45.53 11.83 -18.90
CA GLY A 18 -44.25 11.29 -18.51
C GLY A 18 -44.29 9.77 -18.65
N ASP A 19 -43.37 9.29 -19.43
CA ASP A 19 -42.99 7.88 -19.44
C ASP A 19 -42.71 7.47 -17.98
N GLY A 20 -43.79 6.91 -17.39
CA GLY A 20 -43.65 6.24 -16.11
C GLY A 20 -42.73 5.07 -16.33
N THR A 21 -41.42 5.28 -16.09
CA THR A 21 -40.55 4.17 -15.81
C THR A 21 -41.28 3.33 -14.79
N GLU A 22 -41.88 2.23 -15.22
CA GLU A 22 -42.32 1.13 -14.36
C GLU A 22 -41.13 0.83 -13.48
N ILE A 23 -41.20 1.31 -12.23
CA ILE A 23 -40.30 0.88 -11.18
C ILE A 23 -40.55 -0.62 -11.11
N ALA A 24 -39.64 -1.38 -11.71
CA ALA A 24 -39.69 -2.83 -11.79
C ALA A 24 -40.22 -3.35 -10.45
N ALA A 25 -41.32 -4.11 -10.46
CA ALA A 25 -42.08 -4.52 -9.30
C ALA A 25 -41.05 -4.91 -8.21
N ARG A 26 -40.99 -4.17 -7.10
CA ARG A 26 -40.00 -4.39 -6.05
C ARG A 26 -40.15 -5.84 -5.63
N ALA A 27 -39.16 -6.67 -6.02
CA ALA A 27 -39.11 -8.04 -5.55
C ALA A 27 -39.32 -8.02 -4.04
N ALA A 28 -40.19 -8.89 -3.51
CA ALA A 28 -40.47 -8.93 -2.08
C ALA A 28 -39.14 -9.08 -1.32
N ILE A 29 -38.93 -8.22 -0.36
CA ILE A 29 -37.73 -8.27 0.48
C ILE A 29 -37.78 -9.56 1.31
N ASP A 30 -36.79 -10.40 1.12
CA ASP A 30 -36.56 -11.57 1.95
C ASP A 30 -36.01 -11.13 3.32
N PRO A 31 -36.71 -11.37 4.44
CA PRO A 31 -36.30 -10.91 5.76
C PRO A 31 -34.94 -11.46 6.21
N ASP A 32 -34.62 -12.72 5.87
CA ASP A 32 -33.35 -13.34 6.29
C ASP A 32 -32.17 -12.76 5.50
N ARG A 33 -32.33 -12.50 4.22
CA ARG A 33 -31.34 -11.80 3.40
C ARG A 33 -31.16 -10.36 3.85
N LEU A 34 -32.24 -9.67 4.20
CA LEU A 34 -32.17 -8.30 4.75
C LEU A 34 -31.38 -8.27 6.04
N LYS A 35 -31.66 -9.19 6.96
CA LYS A 35 -30.93 -9.33 8.23
C LYS A 35 -29.44 -9.61 7.98
N ALA A 36 -29.12 -10.54 7.11
CA ALA A 36 -27.74 -10.88 6.78
C ALA A 36 -26.99 -9.68 6.17
N TYR A 37 -27.64 -8.91 5.28
CA TYR A 37 -27.07 -7.72 4.67
C TYR A 37 -26.81 -6.62 5.71
N SER A 38 -27.77 -6.39 6.62
CA SER A 38 -27.61 -5.42 7.71
C SER A 38 -26.48 -5.80 8.66
N LEU A 39 -26.38 -7.06 9.06
CA LEU A 39 -25.28 -7.55 9.90
C LEU A 39 -23.91 -7.39 9.23
N ARG A 40 -23.82 -7.60 7.90
CA ARG A 40 -22.59 -7.37 7.15
C ARG A 40 -22.19 -5.89 7.19
N LEU A 41 -23.13 -4.97 7.01
CA LEU A 41 -22.87 -3.53 7.09
C LEU A 41 -22.37 -3.11 8.49
N PHE A 42 -23.02 -3.63 9.56
CA PHE A 42 -22.53 -3.42 10.93
C PHE A 42 -21.15 -4.03 11.17
N GLY A 43 -20.84 -5.16 10.55
CA GLY A 43 -19.50 -5.75 10.57
C GLY A 43 -18.43 -4.82 10.02
N TYR A 44 -18.71 -4.12 8.92
CA TYR A 44 -17.78 -3.11 8.38
C TYR A 44 -17.60 -1.91 9.32
N MET A 45 -18.69 -1.43 9.95
CA MET A 45 -18.60 -0.36 10.95
C MET A 45 -17.79 -0.79 12.17
N ASN A 46 -18.01 -2.01 12.66
CA ASN A 46 -17.25 -2.59 13.78
C ASN A 46 -15.75 -2.67 13.41
N GLY A 47 -15.42 -3.24 12.24
CA GLY A 47 -14.04 -3.34 11.78
C GLY A 47 -13.36 -1.96 11.67
N ALA A 48 -14.03 -0.97 11.09
CA ALA A 48 -13.51 0.39 10.99
C ALA A 48 -13.23 1.01 12.37
N THR A 49 -14.17 0.87 13.31
CA THR A 49 -14.02 1.41 14.67
C THR A 49 -12.88 0.71 15.43
N VAL A 50 -12.81 -0.61 15.38
CA VAL A 50 -11.72 -1.38 16.00
C VAL A 50 -10.37 -0.95 15.40
N SER A 51 -10.26 -0.83 14.08
CA SER A 51 -9.02 -0.40 13.41
C SER A 51 -8.59 1.01 13.84
N MET A 52 -9.53 1.95 14.02
CA MET A 52 -9.21 3.28 14.57
C MET A 52 -8.69 3.20 16.01
N MET A 53 -9.21 2.29 16.82
CA MET A 53 -8.71 2.06 18.18
C MET A 53 -7.33 1.40 18.17
N VAL A 54 -7.01 0.54 17.19
CA VAL A 54 -5.66 0.04 17.00
C VAL A 54 -4.69 1.17 16.67
N CYS A 55 -5.05 2.05 15.71
CA CYS A 55 -4.24 3.24 15.39
C CYS A 55 -3.99 4.12 16.62
N LEU A 56 -5.02 4.33 17.43
CA LEU A 56 -4.92 5.14 18.65
C LEU A 56 -3.99 4.49 19.68
N GLY A 57 -4.12 3.18 19.90
CA GLY A 57 -3.27 2.41 20.80
C GLY A 57 -1.80 2.42 20.38
N ASP A 58 -1.52 2.30 19.08
CA ASP A 58 -0.19 2.42 18.49
C ASP A 58 0.41 3.82 18.75
N ARG A 59 -0.32 4.88 18.40
CA ARG A 59 0.12 6.27 18.60
C ARG A 59 0.40 6.65 20.05
N LEU A 60 -0.30 6.03 20.98
CA LEU A 60 -0.16 6.26 22.43
C LEU A 60 0.82 5.27 23.09
N GLY A 61 1.41 4.33 22.34
CA GLY A 61 2.33 3.31 22.85
C GLY A 61 1.67 2.29 23.81
N LEU A 62 0.33 2.14 23.75
CA LEU A 62 -0.43 1.32 24.72
C LEU A 62 -0.10 -0.17 24.58
N TYR A 63 0.15 -0.68 23.38
CA TYR A 63 0.50 -2.08 23.16
C TYR A 63 1.88 -2.41 23.72
N GLY A 64 2.88 -1.55 23.48
CA GLY A 64 4.22 -1.69 24.03
C GLY A 64 4.21 -1.67 25.56
N ALA A 65 3.52 -0.68 26.14
CA ALA A 65 3.37 -0.56 27.60
C ALA A 65 2.66 -1.78 28.21
N LEU A 66 1.63 -2.32 27.56
CA LEU A 66 0.96 -3.53 28.02
C LEU A 66 1.86 -4.77 27.92
N ALA A 67 2.68 -4.86 26.86
CA ALA A 67 3.67 -5.94 26.72
C ALA A 67 4.73 -5.91 27.82
N GLU A 68 5.21 -4.72 28.20
CA GLU A 68 6.16 -4.54 29.31
C GLU A 68 5.57 -4.94 30.68
N LEU A 69 4.28 -4.61 30.92
CA LEU A 69 3.58 -4.95 32.15
C LEU A 69 3.20 -6.45 32.22
N GLY A 70 3.05 -7.11 31.10
CA GLY A 70 2.57 -8.47 30.94
C GLY A 70 1.06 -8.57 31.13
N GLU A 71 0.54 -8.41 32.36
CA GLU A 71 -0.88 -8.36 32.67
C GLU A 71 -1.20 -7.12 33.53
N ALA A 72 -2.15 -6.31 33.10
CA ALA A 72 -2.45 -5.04 33.75
C ALA A 72 -3.97 -4.76 33.86
N SER A 73 -4.34 -4.03 34.90
CA SER A 73 -5.62 -3.32 34.96
C SER A 73 -5.54 -1.99 34.21
N SER A 74 -6.67 -1.29 34.06
CA SER A 74 -6.68 0.05 33.48
C SER A 74 -5.88 1.06 34.31
N GLU A 75 -5.92 0.95 35.65
CA GLU A 75 -5.16 1.78 36.55
C GLU A 75 -3.65 1.54 36.44
N ASP A 76 -3.23 0.27 36.28
CA ASP A 76 -1.82 -0.08 36.12
C ASP A 76 -1.27 0.50 34.79
N LEU A 77 -1.98 0.30 33.69
CA LEU A 77 -1.58 0.81 32.39
C LEU A 77 -1.60 2.34 32.32
N ALA A 78 -2.63 2.97 32.91
CA ALA A 78 -2.74 4.42 32.99
C ALA A 78 -1.59 5.04 33.79
N ARG A 79 -1.21 4.42 34.92
CA ARG A 79 -0.09 4.85 35.76
C ARG A 79 1.23 4.69 35.01
N HIS A 80 1.42 3.60 34.29
CA HIS A 80 2.65 3.32 33.53
C HIS A 80 2.83 4.33 32.37
N THR A 81 1.75 4.64 31.65
CA THR A 81 1.77 5.54 30.48
C THR A 81 1.59 7.02 30.80
N GLY A 82 1.16 7.37 32.03
CA GLY A 82 0.80 8.73 32.39
C GLY A 82 -0.51 9.23 31.78
N LEU A 83 -1.32 8.32 31.23
CA LEU A 83 -2.59 8.67 30.58
C LEU A 83 -3.77 8.64 31.56
N ALA A 84 -4.87 9.30 31.19
CA ALA A 84 -6.09 9.33 32.01
C ALA A 84 -6.78 7.95 32.00
N GLU A 85 -6.93 7.37 33.20
CA GLU A 85 -7.41 6.01 33.41
C GLU A 85 -8.75 5.73 32.71
N ARG A 86 -9.72 6.65 32.77
CA ARG A 86 -11.04 6.44 32.16
C ARG A 86 -10.97 6.20 30.65
N TRP A 87 -10.03 6.86 29.95
CA TRP A 87 -9.80 6.68 28.52
C TRP A 87 -9.08 5.36 28.24
N VAL A 88 -8.07 5.02 29.05
CA VAL A 88 -7.34 3.76 28.95
C VAL A 88 -8.28 2.58 29.19
N ARG A 89 -9.19 2.67 30.15
CA ARG A 89 -10.19 1.63 30.45
C ARG A 89 -11.10 1.38 29.26
N GLU A 90 -11.66 2.44 28.64
CA GLU A 90 -12.54 2.30 27.50
C GLU A 90 -11.80 1.68 26.29
N TRP A 91 -10.54 2.09 26.09
CA TRP A 91 -9.70 1.50 25.05
C TRP A 91 -9.44 0.02 25.30
N LEU A 92 -9.10 -0.39 26.52
CA LEU A 92 -8.92 -1.80 26.90
C LEU A 92 -10.19 -2.61 26.69
N TYR A 93 -11.35 -2.05 27.03
CA TYR A 93 -12.62 -2.71 26.78
C TYR A 93 -12.89 -2.93 25.29
N ALA A 94 -12.63 -1.92 24.46
CA ALA A 94 -12.77 -2.05 23.01
C ALA A 94 -11.82 -3.11 22.44
N GLN A 95 -10.57 -3.15 22.89
CA GLN A 95 -9.57 -4.11 22.42
C GLN A 95 -9.87 -5.52 22.95
N GLY A 96 -10.26 -5.67 24.19
CA GLY A 96 -10.68 -6.96 24.74
C GLY A 96 -11.94 -7.51 24.07
N ALA A 97 -12.95 -6.68 23.85
CA ALA A 97 -14.18 -7.07 23.15
C ALA A 97 -13.95 -7.45 21.68
N SER A 98 -12.91 -6.88 21.04
CA SER A 98 -12.50 -7.25 19.67
C SER A 98 -11.69 -8.55 19.59
N GLY A 99 -11.24 -9.10 20.73
CA GLY A 99 -10.39 -10.28 20.80
C GLY A 99 -8.91 -10.01 20.52
N LEU A 100 -8.48 -8.75 20.41
CA LEU A 100 -7.07 -8.37 20.24
C LEU A 100 -6.27 -8.47 21.54
N LEU A 101 -6.94 -8.36 22.69
CA LEU A 101 -6.36 -8.59 24.01
C LEU A 101 -7.04 -9.79 24.68
N GLU A 102 -6.26 -10.54 25.43
CA GLU A 102 -6.79 -11.50 26.40
C GLU A 102 -7.37 -10.77 27.60
N THR A 103 -8.53 -11.22 28.07
CA THR A 103 -9.21 -10.66 29.23
C THR A 103 -9.35 -11.74 30.31
N ARG A 104 -8.97 -11.40 31.54
CA ARG A 104 -9.08 -12.28 32.71
C ARG A 104 -10.00 -11.69 33.75
N ALA A 105 -10.35 -12.52 34.76
CA ALA A 105 -11.17 -12.08 35.88
C ALA A 105 -10.56 -10.84 36.57
N GLY A 106 -11.43 -9.90 37.03
CA GLY A 106 -11.00 -8.65 37.63
C GLY A 106 -10.53 -7.59 36.63
N GLU A 107 -11.01 -7.69 35.38
CA GLU A 107 -10.70 -6.71 34.31
C GLU A 107 -9.20 -6.51 34.09
N ARG A 108 -8.48 -7.62 34.05
CA ARG A 108 -7.05 -7.62 33.71
C ARG A 108 -6.86 -8.04 32.27
N PHE A 109 -5.96 -7.33 31.59
CA PHE A 109 -5.73 -7.44 30.16
C PHE A 109 -4.27 -7.82 29.90
N SER A 110 -4.03 -8.63 28.88
CA SER A 110 -2.71 -9.03 28.44
C SER A 110 -2.67 -9.20 26.91
N LEU A 111 -1.45 -9.20 26.36
CA LEU A 111 -1.19 -9.60 24.98
C LEU A 111 -0.78 -11.09 24.97
N SER A 112 -1.34 -11.86 24.03
CA SER A 112 -0.78 -13.18 23.72
C SER A 112 0.57 -13.02 23.00
N PRO A 113 1.41 -14.08 22.94
CA PRO A 113 2.64 -14.03 22.14
C PRO A 113 2.40 -13.66 20.68
N GLU A 114 1.31 -14.13 20.09
CA GLU A 114 0.89 -13.81 18.72
C GLU A 114 0.51 -12.33 18.58
N ALA A 115 -0.20 -11.78 19.55
CA ALA A 115 -0.54 -10.36 19.58
C ALA A 115 0.71 -9.48 19.72
N VAL A 116 1.70 -9.89 20.53
CA VAL A 116 2.99 -9.20 20.61
C VAL A 116 3.70 -9.22 19.27
N ALA A 117 3.78 -10.36 18.58
CA ALA A 117 4.40 -10.48 17.26
C ALA A 117 3.75 -9.58 16.20
N VAL A 118 2.41 -9.45 16.24
CA VAL A 118 1.65 -8.68 15.21
C VAL A 118 1.57 -7.19 15.54
N LEU A 119 1.49 -6.81 16.82
CA LEU A 119 1.17 -5.44 17.25
C LEU A 119 2.34 -4.69 17.89
N VAL A 120 3.41 -5.38 18.31
CA VAL A 120 4.50 -4.77 19.09
C VAL A 120 5.87 -5.00 18.46
N ASP A 121 6.19 -6.24 18.09
CA ASP A 121 7.52 -6.59 17.58
C ASP A 121 7.67 -6.17 16.09
N GLU A 122 8.22 -4.98 15.87
CA GLU A 122 8.48 -4.44 14.53
C GLU A 122 9.53 -5.24 13.73
N THR A 123 10.23 -6.19 14.36
CA THR A 123 11.19 -7.07 13.67
C THR A 123 10.54 -8.36 13.18
N HIS A 124 9.35 -8.69 13.67
CA HIS A 124 8.64 -9.89 13.28
C HIS A 124 7.98 -9.74 11.90
N PRO A 125 8.13 -10.71 10.98
CA PRO A 125 7.58 -10.61 9.61
C PRO A 125 6.05 -10.53 9.55
N ALA A 126 5.34 -10.94 10.59
CA ALA A 126 3.89 -10.83 10.71
C ALA A 126 3.43 -9.50 11.34
N ASN A 127 4.35 -8.58 11.68
CA ASN A 127 3.95 -7.28 12.23
C ASN A 127 3.07 -6.53 11.22
N GLY A 128 1.85 -6.21 11.62
CA GLY A 128 0.84 -5.59 10.76
C GLY A 128 0.38 -4.21 11.24
N ILE A 129 0.89 -3.74 12.38
CA ILE A 129 0.41 -2.49 12.99
C ILE A 129 0.71 -1.27 12.09
N GLY A 130 1.81 -1.31 11.35
CA GLY A 130 2.19 -0.26 10.40
C GLY A 130 1.15 -0.06 9.28
N MET A 131 0.54 -1.13 8.79
CA MET A 131 -0.55 -1.02 7.80
C MET A 131 -1.79 -0.34 8.37
N LEU A 132 -2.16 -0.69 9.61
CA LEU A 132 -3.32 -0.09 10.27
C LEU A 132 -3.07 1.37 10.64
N SER A 133 -1.83 1.76 10.94
CA SER A 133 -1.47 3.14 11.28
C SER A 133 -1.76 4.15 10.16
N GLN A 134 -1.92 3.68 8.90
CA GLN A 134 -2.25 4.51 7.73
C GLN A 134 -3.74 4.87 7.63
N ILE A 135 -4.64 4.22 8.38
CA ILE A 135 -6.10 4.43 8.26
C ILE A 135 -6.51 5.90 8.39
N PRO A 136 -5.97 6.71 9.32
CA PRO A 136 -6.33 8.13 9.39
C PRO A 136 -5.93 8.92 8.14
N ASP A 137 -4.83 8.55 7.48
CA ASP A 137 -4.36 9.19 6.24
C ASP A 137 -5.24 8.80 5.07
N LEU A 138 -5.59 7.52 4.96
CA LEU A 138 -6.56 7.02 3.99
C LEU A 138 -7.92 7.69 4.15
N ALA A 139 -8.39 7.89 5.38
CA ALA A 139 -9.66 8.58 5.63
C ALA A 139 -9.65 10.04 5.14
N ARG A 140 -8.52 10.75 5.23
CA ARG A 140 -8.39 12.12 4.71
C ARG A 140 -8.48 12.20 3.18
N THR A 141 -8.10 11.14 2.45
CA THR A 141 -8.24 11.14 0.98
C THR A 141 -9.69 11.23 0.53
N LEU A 142 -10.65 10.74 1.34
CA LEU A 142 -12.08 10.75 1.02
C LEU A 142 -12.64 12.14 0.74
N GLU A 143 -12.04 13.20 1.28
CA GLU A 143 -12.48 14.58 1.04
C GLU A 143 -12.22 15.03 -0.42
N ARG A 144 -11.18 14.48 -1.07
CA ARG A 144 -10.75 14.85 -2.42
C ARG A 144 -11.24 13.90 -3.51
N LEU A 145 -11.46 12.65 -3.18
CA LEU A 145 -11.88 11.63 -4.14
C LEU A 145 -13.15 11.95 -4.95
N PRO A 146 -14.19 12.65 -4.41
CA PRO A 146 -15.35 13.02 -5.22
C PRO A 146 -15.01 13.82 -6.47
N GLU A 147 -13.94 14.64 -6.44
CA GLU A 147 -13.49 15.37 -7.62
C GLU A 147 -12.76 14.45 -8.60
N ALA A 148 -11.93 13.54 -8.11
CA ALA A 148 -11.30 12.51 -8.96
C ALA A 148 -12.34 11.67 -9.72
N PHE A 149 -13.45 11.30 -9.07
CA PHE A 149 -14.56 10.58 -9.73
C PHE A 149 -15.26 11.40 -10.83
N ARG A 150 -15.25 12.74 -10.75
CA ARG A 150 -15.86 13.60 -11.78
C ARG A 150 -14.92 13.89 -12.93
N THR A 151 -13.65 14.10 -12.64
CA THR A 151 -12.66 14.54 -13.63
C THR A 151 -11.87 13.40 -14.25
N GLY A 152 -11.83 12.24 -13.61
CA GLY A 152 -10.95 11.14 -13.96
C GLY A 152 -9.49 11.35 -13.53
N LEU A 153 -9.17 12.50 -12.93
CA LEU A 153 -7.80 12.82 -12.49
C LEU A 153 -7.63 12.51 -11.00
N GLY A 154 -6.66 11.65 -10.69
CA GLY A 154 -6.33 11.25 -9.33
C GLY A 154 -5.34 12.20 -8.65
N HIS A 155 -4.78 11.75 -7.52
CA HIS A 155 -3.86 12.50 -6.68
C HIS A 155 -2.55 11.72 -6.54
N PRO A 156 -1.38 12.37 -6.69
CA PRO A 156 -0.09 11.72 -6.52
C PRO A 156 0.16 11.32 -5.05
N ASN A 157 0.95 10.26 -4.85
CA ASN A 157 1.32 9.80 -3.50
C ASN A 157 2.04 10.86 -2.67
N GLU A 158 2.71 11.83 -3.30
CA GLU A 158 3.34 12.98 -2.63
C GLU A 158 2.34 13.76 -1.76
N GLU A 159 1.06 13.82 -2.15
CA GLU A 159 0.03 14.52 -1.38
C GLU A 159 -0.40 13.80 -0.09
N LEU A 160 0.04 12.57 0.14
CA LEU A 160 -0.09 11.90 1.43
C LEU A 160 0.83 12.52 2.49
N GLY A 161 1.86 13.27 2.05
CA GLY A 161 2.78 13.98 2.92
C GLY A 161 3.72 13.07 3.72
N ALA A 162 4.42 13.67 4.69
CA ALA A 162 5.40 12.95 5.50
C ALA A 162 4.79 11.80 6.33
N GLU A 163 3.55 11.95 6.82
CA GLU A 163 2.88 10.87 7.57
C GLU A 163 2.52 9.71 6.65
N GLY A 164 2.09 9.98 5.41
CA GLY A 164 1.85 8.94 4.41
C GLY A 164 3.13 8.15 4.08
N ALA A 165 4.25 8.85 3.84
CA ALA A 165 5.54 8.23 3.59
C ALA A 165 5.98 7.33 4.78
N ARG A 166 5.83 7.82 6.02
CA ARG A 166 6.09 7.05 7.23
C ARG A 166 5.17 5.83 7.37
N GLY A 167 3.89 5.98 7.03
CA GLY A 167 2.92 4.88 7.08
C GLY A 167 3.27 3.77 6.10
N ILE A 168 3.65 4.11 4.86
CA ILE A 168 4.10 3.14 3.84
C ILE A 168 5.37 2.44 4.33
N GLU A 169 6.36 3.19 4.83
CA GLU A 169 7.58 2.64 5.43
C GLU A 169 7.25 1.59 6.50
N ARG A 170 6.43 1.95 7.50
CA ARG A 170 6.07 1.05 8.60
C ARG A 170 5.32 -0.19 8.15
N GLY A 171 4.54 -0.08 7.08
CA GLY A 171 3.82 -1.22 6.50
C GLY A 171 4.74 -2.24 5.81
N LEU A 172 5.81 -1.78 5.16
CA LEU A 172 6.71 -2.62 4.37
C LEU A 172 7.98 -3.04 5.13
N ALA A 173 8.43 -2.23 6.09
CA ALA A 173 9.68 -2.45 6.80
C ALA A 173 9.84 -3.84 7.45
N PRO A 174 8.83 -4.44 8.11
CA PRO A 174 8.96 -5.76 8.72
C PRO A 174 9.38 -6.84 7.72
N TRP A 175 8.82 -6.80 6.50
CA TRP A 175 9.19 -7.73 5.45
C TRP A 175 10.63 -7.52 4.96
N PHE A 176 11.01 -6.28 4.67
CA PHE A 176 12.37 -5.97 4.20
C PHE A 176 13.41 -6.39 5.23
N ARG A 177 13.20 -6.07 6.51
CA ARG A 177 14.12 -6.40 7.60
C ARG A 177 14.27 -7.91 7.82
N SER A 178 13.18 -8.66 7.72
CA SER A 178 13.17 -10.08 8.06
C SER A 178 13.35 -11.04 6.88
N MET A 179 12.99 -10.63 5.65
CA MET A 179 12.88 -11.55 4.52
C MET A 179 13.76 -11.19 3.33
N LEU A 180 14.05 -9.90 3.07
CA LEU A 180 14.76 -9.51 1.86
C LEU A 180 16.14 -10.19 1.76
N VAL A 181 17.00 -9.95 2.73
CA VAL A 181 18.38 -10.47 2.71
C VAL A 181 18.45 -11.97 3.01
N PRO A 182 17.75 -12.53 4.00
CA PRO A 182 17.90 -13.95 4.33
C PRO A 182 17.11 -14.89 3.41
N VAL A 183 16.04 -14.41 2.78
CA VAL A 183 15.15 -15.28 2.00
C VAL A 183 15.09 -14.92 0.52
N ALA A 184 14.81 -13.65 0.16
CA ALA A 184 14.62 -13.26 -1.23
C ALA A 184 15.94 -13.28 -2.03
N ILE A 185 17.00 -12.67 -1.51
CA ILE A 185 18.30 -12.61 -2.20
C ILE A 185 18.86 -14.00 -2.53
N PRO A 186 18.84 -15.01 -1.61
CA PRO A 186 19.35 -16.35 -1.93
C PRO A 186 18.53 -17.13 -2.98
N ARG A 187 17.31 -16.69 -3.28
CA ARG A 187 16.48 -17.31 -4.33
C ARG A 187 16.94 -16.94 -5.74
N VAL A 188 17.73 -15.89 -5.87
CA VAL A 188 18.34 -15.47 -7.14
C VAL A 188 19.75 -16.07 -7.20
N GLU A 189 19.96 -17.01 -8.10
CA GLU A 189 21.21 -17.76 -8.22
C GLU A 189 22.45 -16.85 -8.31
N GLY A 190 23.42 -17.04 -7.42
CA GLY A 190 24.69 -16.34 -7.36
C GLY A 190 24.61 -14.86 -6.96
N LEU A 191 23.40 -14.32 -6.67
CA LEU A 191 23.25 -12.91 -6.37
C LEU A 191 23.88 -12.53 -5.02
N ARG A 192 23.74 -13.37 -4.00
CA ARG A 192 24.34 -13.13 -2.68
C ARG A 192 25.85 -12.99 -2.75
N GLU A 193 26.52 -13.91 -3.47
CA GLU A 193 27.95 -13.91 -3.65
C GLU A 193 28.45 -12.70 -4.47
N LYS A 194 27.67 -12.30 -5.47
CA LYS A 194 27.96 -11.10 -6.28
C LYS A 194 27.84 -9.84 -5.41
N LEU A 195 26.74 -9.68 -4.63
CA LEU A 195 26.54 -8.56 -3.67
C LEU A 195 27.67 -8.50 -2.64
N THR A 196 28.13 -9.65 -2.13
CA THR A 196 29.24 -9.71 -1.16
C THR A 196 30.55 -9.21 -1.76
N ARG A 197 30.77 -9.41 -3.07
CA ARG A 197 31.98 -8.92 -3.78
C ARG A 197 31.87 -7.44 -4.20
N GLY A 198 30.69 -6.90 -4.17
CA GLY A 198 30.39 -5.54 -4.60
C GLY A 198 29.63 -5.49 -5.93
N LEU A 199 28.43 -4.98 -5.91
CA LEU A 199 27.59 -4.67 -7.06
C LEU A 199 27.17 -3.21 -7.03
N ARG A 200 26.81 -2.68 -8.20
CA ARG A 200 26.02 -1.46 -8.31
C ARG A 200 24.54 -1.83 -8.35
N VAL A 201 23.80 -1.31 -7.39
CA VAL A 201 22.38 -1.61 -7.18
C VAL A 201 21.56 -0.35 -7.34
N ALA A 202 20.46 -0.40 -8.09
CA ALA A 202 19.44 0.65 -8.08
C ALA A 202 18.13 0.09 -7.53
N ASP A 203 17.43 0.89 -6.72
CA ASP A 203 16.06 0.62 -6.27
C ASP A 203 15.15 1.73 -6.80
N VAL A 204 14.20 1.37 -7.66
CA VAL A 204 13.32 2.33 -8.33
C VAL A 204 11.96 2.33 -7.64
N GLY A 205 11.52 3.49 -7.18
CA GLY A 205 10.43 3.63 -6.23
C GLY A 205 10.88 3.22 -4.82
N CYS A 206 12.06 3.68 -4.40
CA CYS A 206 12.71 3.22 -3.16
C CYS A 206 12.00 3.66 -1.87
N GLY A 207 11.05 4.59 -1.96
CA GLY A 207 10.33 5.10 -0.80
C GLY A 207 11.28 5.63 0.28
N ALA A 208 11.05 5.22 1.52
CA ALA A 208 11.89 5.56 2.68
C ALA A 208 13.23 4.77 2.74
N GLY A 209 13.60 4.08 1.68
CA GLY A 209 14.92 3.44 1.51
C GLY A 209 15.15 2.16 2.32
N VAL A 210 14.15 1.60 2.99
CA VAL A 210 14.33 0.47 3.93
C VAL A 210 14.98 -0.74 3.25
N ALA A 211 14.54 -1.10 2.06
CA ALA A 211 15.10 -2.23 1.30
C ALA A 211 16.60 -2.03 1.03
N LEU A 212 16.97 -0.83 0.55
CA LEU A 212 18.39 -0.49 0.31
C LEU A 212 19.22 -0.48 1.58
N LEU A 213 18.68 0.02 2.69
CA LEU A 213 19.40 0.07 3.96
C LEU A 213 19.69 -1.34 4.51
N GLU A 214 18.76 -2.28 4.34
CA GLU A 214 19.00 -3.68 4.71
C GLU A 214 20.05 -4.34 3.80
N LEU A 215 20.04 -4.03 2.49
CA LEU A 215 21.09 -4.46 1.57
C LEU A 215 22.44 -3.82 1.92
N ALA A 216 22.48 -2.53 2.25
CA ALA A 216 23.71 -1.80 2.59
C ALA A 216 24.40 -2.37 3.82
N LYS A 217 23.63 -2.65 4.87
CA LYS A 217 24.13 -3.29 6.10
C LYS A 217 24.71 -4.68 5.82
N ALA A 218 24.04 -5.46 4.98
CA ALA A 218 24.44 -6.84 4.67
C ALA A 218 25.59 -6.93 3.68
N PHE A 219 25.74 -5.95 2.78
CA PHE A 219 26.70 -5.97 1.66
C PHE A 219 27.47 -4.66 1.55
N PRO A 220 28.37 -4.36 2.49
CA PRO A 220 29.06 -3.06 2.57
C PRO A 220 30.02 -2.79 1.39
N ALA A 221 30.36 -3.81 0.58
CA ALA A 221 31.16 -3.64 -0.63
C ALA A 221 30.33 -3.18 -1.85
N SER A 222 29.01 -3.26 -1.79
CA SER A 222 28.10 -2.82 -2.86
C SER A 222 27.81 -1.33 -2.76
N GLU A 223 27.59 -0.68 -3.91
CA GLU A 223 27.18 0.71 -4.05
C GLU A 223 25.68 0.75 -4.39
N LEU A 224 24.88 1.42 -3.57
CA LEU A 224 23.42 1.37 -3.68
C LEU A 224 22.84 2.75 -3.97
N HIS A 225 21.89 2.81 -4.88
CA HIS A 225 21.23 4.04 -5.34
C HIS A 225 19.72 3.89 -5.27
N GLY A 226 19.04 4.73 -4.48
CA GLY A 226 17.58 4.80 -4.43
C GLY A 226 17.04 5.91 -5.30
N TYR A 227 16.04 5.62 -6.09
CA TYR A 227 15.34 6.60 -6.94
C TYR A 227 13.88 6.66 -6.56
N ASP A 228 13.40 7.86 -6.22
CA ASP A 228 11.98 8.11 -5.94
C ASP A 228 11.62 9.52 -6.41
N ILE A 229 10.33 9.77 -6.65
CA ILE A 229 9.80 11.09 -7.02
C ILE A 229 9.22 11.84 -5.83
N SER A 230 8.96 11.15 -4.70
CA SER A 230 8.41 11.74 -3.49
C SER A 230 9.52 12.33 -2.62
N ARG A 231 9.48 13.64 -2.44
CA ARG A 231 10.41 14.34 -1.54
C ARG A 231 10.23 13.91 -0.09
N HIS A 232 8.98 13.69 0.35
CA HIS A 232 8.70 13.21 1.70
C HIS A 232 9.29 11.83 1.95
N ALA A 233 9.26 10.95 0.96
CA ALA A 233 9.87 9.62 1.04
C ALA A 233 11.40 9.73 1.06
N LEU A 234 12.01 10.56 0.19
CA LEU A 234 13.46 10.79 0.14
C LEU A 234 14.01 11.44 1.42
N ASP A 235 13.32 12.45 1.96
CA ASP A 235 13.69 13.06 3.24
C ASP A 235 13.71 12.02 4.37
N ARG A 236 12.73 11.10 4.36
CA ARG A 236 12.67 10.01 5.32
C ARG A 236 13.78 8.98 5.06
N ALA A 237 14.09 8.68 3.81
CA ALA A 237 15.17 7.77 3.43
C ALA A 237 16.54 8.27 3.91
N GLU A 238 16.81 9.58 3.77
CA GLU A 238 18.02 10.19 4.29
C GLU A 238 18.10 10.13 5.82
N ALA A 239 17.01 10.44 6.53
CA ALA A 239 16.96 10.29 7.98
C ALA A 239 17.23 8.84 8.42
N ASN A 240 16.63 7.86 7.73
CA ASN A 240 16.86 6.43 7.98
C ASN A 240 18.29 6.02 7.69
N ARG A 241 18.93 6.57 6.65
CA ARG A 241 20.35 6.32 6.32
C ARG A 241 21.28 6.81 7.43
N GLU A 242 21.03 8.03 7.93
CA GLU A 242 21.78 8.60 9.04
C GLU A 242 21.65 7.75 10.31
N GLU A 243 20.42 7.34 10.65
CA GLU A 243 20.14 6.47 11.79
C GLU A 243 20.81 5.11 11.65
N ALA A 244 20.80 4.53 10.44
CA ALA A 244 21.44 3.26 10.15
C ALA A 244 22.98 3.33 10.14
N GLY A 245 23.58 4.51 10.03
CA GLY A 245 25.02 4.73 9.99
C GLY A 245 25.72 4.13 8.78
N VAL A 246 25.02 3.93 7.66
CA VAL A 246 25.58 3.37 6.42
C VAL A 246 26.01 4.48 5.45
N THR A 247 27.09 4.23 4.69
CA THR A 247 27.72 5.23 3.82
C THR A 247 27.72 4.83 2.35
N ASN A 248 27.32 3.61 2.03
CA ASN A 248 27.32 3.03 0.68
C ASN A 248 25.95 3.13 -0.02
N VAL A 249 25.07 4.04 0.46
CA VAL A 249 23.76 4.33 -0.13
C VAL A 249 23.67 5.82 -0.45
N SER A 250 23.08 6.15 -1.61
CA SER A 250 22.67 7.49 -2.01
C SER A 250 21.23 7.49 -2.51
N PHE A 251 20.52 8.60 -2.30
CA PHE A 251 19.13 8.75 -2.75
C PHE A 251 19.04 9.89 -3.77
N HIS A 252 18.19 9.71 -4.78
CA HIS A 252 18.06 10.59 -5.93
C HIS A 252 16.57 10.93 -6.17
N ASP A 253 16.28 12.21 -6.37
CA ASP A 253 14.96 12.65 -6.87
C ASP A 253 14.87 12.32 -8.36
N ALA A 254 14.15 11.26 -8.70
CA ALA A 254 14.03 10.75 -10.06
C ALA A 254 13.36 11.75 -11.04
N SER A 255 12.68 12.78 -10.54
CA SER A 255 12.11 13.86 -11.35
C SER A 255 13.17 14.83 -11.88
N VAL A 256 14.31 14.91 -11.22
CA VAL A 256 15.43 15.81 -11.53
C VAL A 256 16.63 15.02 -12.03
N GLU A 257 16.93 13.90 -11.40
CA GLU A 257 18.04 12.98 -11.72
C GLU A 257 17.47 11.60 -12.04
N PRO A 258 17.01 11.37 -13.28
CA PRO A 258 16.40 10.10 -13.67
C PRO A 258 17.40 8.95 -13.67
N LEU A 259 16.91 7.73 -13.67
CA LEU A 259 17.72 6.52 -13.74
C LEU A 259 18.65 6.58 -14.96
N PRO A 260 19.98 6.41 -14.80
CA PRO A 260 20.94 6.50 -15.91
C PRO A 260 20.75 5.42 -16.96
N ALA A 261 20.86 5.80 -18.24
CA ALA A 261 20.66 4.90 -19.39
C ALA A 261 21.98 4.31 -19.95
N ASP A 262 22.93 3.95 -19.09
CA ASP A 262 24.30 3.57 -19.47
C ASP A 262 24.72 2.17 -19.04
N SER A 263 23.75 1.32 -18.74
CA SER A 263 23.97 -0.11 -18.41
C SER A 263 24.91 -0.34 -17.22
N ARG A 264 24.86 0.57 -16.22
CA ARG A 264 25.80 0.56 -15.09
C ARG A 264 25.40 -0.31 -13.93
N PHE A 265 24.11 -0.68 -13.79
CA PHE A 265 23.60 -1.42 -12.64
C PHE A 265 23.61 -2.93 -12.87
N ASP A 266 24.15 -3.66 -11.91
CA ASP A 266 24.17 -5.13 -11.90
C ASP A 266 22.87 -5.71 -11.36
N LEU A 267 22.22 -4.97 -10.45
CA LEU A 267 20.92 -5.29 -9.86
C LEU A 267 20.03 -4.05 -9.89
N VAL A 268 18.83 -4.20 -10.40
CA VAL A 268 17.76 -3.23 -10.19
C VAL A 268 16.66 -3.90 -9.39
N THR A 269 16.07 -3.17 -8.44
CA THR A 269 14.91 -3.62 -7.67
C THR A 269 13.74 -2.69 -7.85
N THR A 270 12.52 -3.24 -7.79
CA THR A 270 11.26 -2.49 -7.69
C THR A 270 10.36 -3.23 -6.72
N PHE A 271 9.90 -2.56 -5.67
CA PHE A 271 9.10 -3.18 -4.62
C PHE A 271 7.81 -2.40 -4.40
N ASP A 272 6.67 -3.01 -4.77
CA ASP A 272 5.31 -2.47 -4.58
C ASP A 272 5.10 -1.05 -5.13
N CYS A 273 5.68 -0.72 -6.30
CA CYS A 273 5.63 0.62 -6.85
C CYS A 273 5.17 0.72 -8.32
N LEU A 274 5.33 -0.35 -9.11
CA LEU A 274 5.01 -0.28 -10.55
C LEU A 274 3.51 -0.10 -10.82
N HIS A 275 2.67 -0.69 -9.99
CA HIS A 275 1.21 -0.66 -10.17
C HIS A 275 0.58 0.72 -9.87
N ASP A 276 1.29 1.62 -9.21
CA ASP A 276 0.82 2.96 -8.86
C ASP A 276 1.48 4.10 -9.64
N MET A 277 2.45 3.76 -10.51
CA MET A 277 3.11 4.72 -11.39
C MET A 277 2.19 5.22 -12.51
N THR A 278 2.38 6.46 -12.93
CA THR A 278 1.64 7.06 -14.06
C THR A 278 2.06 6.47 -15.41
N ASP A 279 3.34 6.16 -15.62
CA ASP A 279 3.86 5.51 -16.83
C ASP A 279 4.83 4.37 -16.49
N PRO A 280 4.34 3.22 -16.02
CA PRO A 280 5.18 2.09 -15.66
C PRO A 280 5.95 1.50 -16.85
N GLN A 281 5.42 1.58 -18.08
CA GLN A 281 6.13 1.07 -19.25
C GLN A 281 7.38 1.87 -19.58
N SER A 282 7.35 3.19 -19.42
CA SER A 282 8.55 4.03 -19.59
C SER A 282 9.58 3.71 -18.51
N VAL A 283 9.15 3.49 -17.27
CA VAL A 283 10.04 3.08 -16.18
C VAL A 283 10.67 1.72 -16.46
N ILE A 284 9.92 0.74 -16.96
CA ILE A 284 10.43 -0.58 -17.33
C ILE A 284 11.49 -0.46 -18.47
N ARG A 285 11.25 0.42 -19.46
CA ARG A 285 12.26 0.72 -20.51
C ARG A 285 13.52 1.37 -19.94
N ALA A 286 13.37 2.31 -19.00
CA ALA A 286 14.50 2.95 -18.33
C ALA A 286 15.31 1.94 -17.51
N ILE A 287 14.66 1.05 -16.78
CA ILE A 287 15.31 -0.06 -16.06
C ILE A 287 16.12 -0.94 -17.03
N ARG A 288 15.55 -1.27 -18.19
CA ARG A 288 16.26 -2.09 -19.21
C ARG A 288 17.54 -1.39 -19.72
N GLN A 289 17.48 -0.06 -19.88
CA GLN A 289 18.63 0.74 -20.33
C GLN A 289 19.69 0.91 -19.24
N ALA A 290 19.27 0.98 -17.99
CA ALA A 290 20.16 1.14 -16.84
C ALA A 290 20.87 -0.15 -16.44
N LEU A 291 20.27 -1.31 -16.76
CA LEU A 291 20.72 -2.62 -16.33
C LEU A 291 21.83 -3.14 -17.25
N ALA A 292 22.91 -3.64 -16.64
CA ALA A 292 24.01 -4.33 -17.34
C ALA A 292 23.52 -5.56 -18.13
N GLY A 293 24.26 -5.97 -19.13
CA GLY A 293 23.86 -7.06 -20.02
C GLY A 293 23.68 -8.43 -19.34
N ASP A 294 24.34 -8.67 -18.21
CA ASP A 294 24.19 -9.86 -17.34
C ASP A 294 23.50 -9.52 -15.99
N GLY A 295 22.92 -8.33 -15.92
CA GLY A 295 22.25 -7.82 -14.72
C GLY A 295 20.94 -8.52 -14.41
N VAL A 296 20.41 -8.21 -13.25
CA VAL A 296 19.14 -8.76 -12.74
C VAL A 296 18.19 -7.64 -12.37
N TRP A 297 16.95 -7.74 -12.78
CA TRP A 297 15.86 -6.95 -12.22
C TRP A 297 15.01 -7.85 -11.33
N LEU A 298 15.02 -7.56 -10.01
CA LEU A 298 14.20 -8.23 -9.00
C LEU A 298 12.97 -7.40 -8.72
N VAL A 299 11.81 -7.96 -8.99
CA VAL A 299 10.52 -7.32 -8.81
C VAL A 299 9.75 -7.98 -7.69
N ALA A 300 9.16 -7.19 -6.82
CA ALA A 300 8.03 -7.59 -6.00
C ALA A 300 6.85 -6.64 -6.30
N ASP A 301 5.68 -7.20 -6.55
CA ASP A 301 4.47 -6.42 -6.71
C ASP A 301 3.25 -7.23 -6.22
N ILE A 302 2.12 -6.58 -6.06
CA ILE A 302 0.92 -7.21 -5.52
C ILE A 302 0.48 -8.41 -6.36
N LYS A 303 0.11 -9.51 -5.71
CA LYS A 303 -0.48 -10.70 -6.38
C LYS A 303 -1.80 -10.35 -7.04
N ALA A 304 -1.75 -9.98 -8.31
CA ALA A 304 -2.92 -9.67 -9.13
C ALA A 304 -3.24 -10.80 -10.10
N ARG A 305 -4.50 -10.86 -10.52
CA ARG A 305 -5.01 -11.76 -11.56
C ARG A 305 -5.55 -10.95 -12.73
N PRO A 306 -5.65 -11.55 -13.94
CA PRO A 306 -6.08 -10.83 -15.14
C PRO A 306 -7.50 -10.27 -15.08
N SER A 307 -8.37 -10.84 -14.26
CA SER A 307 -9.78 -10.44 -14.17
C SER A 307 -10.25 -10.16 -12.75
N TYR A 308 -11.28 -9.31 -12.64
CA TYR A 308 -11.98 -9.06 -11.38
C TYR A 308 -12.49 -10.35 -10.73
N ALA A 309 -13.09 -11.25 -11.52
CA ALA A 309 -13.64 -12.50 -11.01
C ALA A 309 -12.56 -13.38 -10.35
N GLU A 310 -11.41 -13.53 -11.01
CA GLU A 310 -10.29 -14.31 -10.47
C GLU A 310 -9.67 -13.66 -9.22
N ASN A 311 -9.58 -12.32 -9.19
CA ASN A 311 -9.12 -11.61 -8.00
C ASN A 311 -10.07 -11.85 -6.82
N VAL A 312 -11.38 -11.76 -7.02
CA VAL A 312 -12.36 -11.97 -5.94
C VAL A 312 -12.38 -13.43 -5.48
N GLU A 313 -12.24 -14.38 -6.40
CA GLU A 313 -12.24 -15.82 -6.06
C GLU A 313 -11.00 -16.24 -5.26
N ARG A 314 -9.82 -15.68 -5.61
CA ARG A 314 -8.52 -16.20 -5.12
C ARG A 314 -7.81 -15.30 -4.12
N ASN A 315 -8.27 -14.06 -3.94
CA ASN A 315 -7.68 -13.12 -3.01
C ASN A 315 -8.69 -12.72 -1.92
N PRO A 316 -8.57 -13.25 -0.70
CA PRO A 316 -9.49 -12.92 0.38
C PRO A 316 -9.46 -11.45 0.79
N MET A 317 -8.39 -10.72 0.39
CA MET A 317 -8.22 -9.28 0.66
C MET A 317 -8.65 -8.40 -0.52
N ALA A 318 -9.24 -8.96 -1.59
CA ALA A 318 -9.57 -8.23 -2.81
C ALA A 318 -10.41 -6.97 -2.55
N ALA A 319 -11.42 -7.04 -1.66
CA ALA A 319 -12.25 -5.88 -1.33
C ALA A 319 -11.44 -4.73 -0.72
N MET A 320 -10.53 -5.04 0.22
CA MET A 320 -9.62 -4.07 0.82
C MET A 320 -8.68 -3.50 -0.23
N MET A 321 -8.07 -4.34 -1.07
CA MET A 321 -7.12 -3.91 -2.09
C MET A 321 -7.77 -3.02 -3.15
N TYR A 322 -8.97 -3.31 -3.61
CA TYR A 322 -9.72 -2.41 -4.49
C TYR A 322 -10.07 -1.08 -3.81
N GLY A 323 -10.40 -1.10 -2.51
CA GLY A 323 -10.64 0.12 -1.74
C GLY A 323 -9.38 0.98 -1.61
N ILE A 324 -8.25 0.39 -1.22
CA ILE A 324 -6.94 1.07 -1.16
C ILE A 324 -6.53 1.59 -2.54
N SER A 325 -6.78 0.81 -3.60
CA SER A 325 -6.52 1.22 -4.97
C SER A 325 -7.19 2.56 -5.32
N VAL A 326 -8.46 2.71 -5.00
CA VAL A 326 -9.19 3.97 -5.24
C VAL A 326 -8.57 5.13 -4.44
N MET A 327 -8.18 4.89 -3.20
CA MET A 327 -7.67 5.93 -2.30
C MET A 327 -6.21 6.31 -2.57
N VAL A 328 -5.38 5.37 -3.05
CA VAL A 328 -3.93 5.51 -3.17
C VAL A 328 -3.44 5.09 -4.56
N CYS A 329 -3.30 3.81 -4.83
CA CYS A 329 -2.54 3.31 -5.99
C CYS A 329 -3.12 3.74 -7.35
N MET A 330 -4.43 3.54 -7.58
CA MET A 330 -5.08 3.99 -8.82
C MET A 330 -5.13 5.51 -8.88
N SER A 331 -5.37 6.17 -7.75
CA SER A 331 -5.36 7.63 -7.66
C SER A 331 -4.00 8.19 -8.06
N SER A 332 -2.90 7.62 -7.55
CA SER A 332 -1.53 7.99 -7.95
C SER A 332 -1.29 7.73 -9.44
N SER A 333 -1.62 6.54 -9.91
CA SER A 333 -1.45 6.14 -11.32
C SER A 333 -2.26 7.00 -12.30
N LEU A 334 -3.34 7.64 -11.85
CA LEU A 334 -4.18 8.58 -12.62
C LEU A 334 -3.90 10.05 -12.28
N SER A 335 -2.80 10.37 -11.60
CA SER A 335 -2.48 11.77 -11.22
C SER A 335 -2.06 12.65 -12.40
N THR A 336 -1.92 12.07 -13.60
CA THR A 336 -1.72 12.79 -14.86
C THR A 336 -2.80 12.39 -15.87
N PRO A 337 -3.12 13.24 -16.87
CA PRO A 337 -4.18 12.97 -17.86
C PRO A 337 -4.00 11.64 -18.62
N ASP A 338 -2.76 11.24 -18.87
CA ASP A 338 -2.42 10.02 -19.61
C ASP A 338 -1.94 8.89 -18.69
N GLY A 339 -2.25 8.98 -17.40
CA GLY A 339 -1.84 8.00 -16.40
C GLY A 339 -2.39 6.61 -16.69
N ALA A 340 -1.58 5.58 -16.41
CA ALA A 340 -1.90 4.17 -16.75
C ALA A 340 -3.12 3.63 -16.02
N GLY A 341 -3.44 4.14 -14.82
CA GLY A 341 -4.62 3.76 -14.05
C GLY A 341 -4.68 2.29 -13.64
N LEU A 342 -3.55 1.64 -13.44
CA LEU A 342 -3.50 0.20 -13.11
C LEU A 342 -4.19 -0.11 -11.78
N GLY A 343 -3.80 0.62 -10.74
CA GLY A 343 -4.22 0.35 -9.37
C GLY A 343 -3.67 -0.94 -8.79
N THR A 344 -3.93 -1.18 -7.51
CA THR A 344 -3.32 -2.23 -6.70
C THR A 344 -3.38 -3.64 -7.32
N LEU A 345 -4.46 -4.00 -7.99
CA LEU A 345 -4.63 -5.31 -8.63
C LEU A 345 -4.55 -5.25 -10.16
N GLY A 346 -3.94 -4.21 -10.71
CA GLY A 346 -3.85 -4.02 -12.16
C GLY A 346 -2.60 -4.60 -12.82
N LEU A 347 -1.52 -4.80 -12.09
CA LEU A 347 -0.27 -5.33 -12.62
C LEU A 347 -0.14 -6.84 -12.35
N HIS A 348 -0.81 -7.65 -13.16
CA HIS A 348 -0.67 -9.12 -13.08
C HIS A 348 0.54 -9.63 -13.87
N ALA A 349 0.99 -10.86 -13.56
CA ALA A 349 2.20 -11.46 -14.12
C ALA A 349 2.30 -11.39 -15.64
N GLU A 350 1.22 -11.74 -16.36
CA GLU A 350 1.20 -11.74 -17.83
C GLU A 350 1.39 -10.34 -18.41
N ARG A 351 0.85 -9.30 -17.75
CA ARG A 351 1.03 -7.90 -18.16
C ARG A 351 2.46 -7.46 -17.95
N LEU A 352 3.03 -7.73 -16.77
CA LEU A 352 4.42 -7.40 -16.47
C LEU A 352 5.38 -8.13 -17.43
N GLU A 353 5.14 -9.42 -17.71
CA GLU A 353 5.93 -10.20 -18.66
C GLU A 353 5.86 -9.61 -20.08
N GLY A 354 4.66 -9.24 -20.55
CA GLY A 354 4.45 -8.60 -21.85
C GLY A 354 5.24 -7.30 -21.96
N TRP A 355 5.10 -6.41 -21.00
CA TRP A 355 5.82 -5.12 -21.00
C TRP A 355 7.34 -5.28 -20.85
N SER A 356 7.78 -6.27 -20.09
CA SER A 356 9.20 -6.59 -19.98
C SER A 356 9.77 -7.05 -21.32
N LYS A 357 9.07 -7.91 -22.06
CA LYS A 357 9.46 -8.34 -23.41
C LYS A 357 9.50 -7.18 -24.40
N GLU A 358 8.51 -6.31 -24.39
CA GLU A 358 8.47 -5.08 -25.21
C GLU A 358 9.66 -4.15 -24.92
N ALA A 359 10.10 -4.09 -23.66
CA ALA A 359 11.27 -3.32 -23.25
C ALA A 359 12.62 -3.98 -23.61
N GLY A 360 12.61 -5.23 -24.12
CA GLY A 360 13.81 -5.95 -24.54
C GLY A 360 14.43 -6.86 -23.48
N PHE A 361 13.68 -7.25 -22.45
CA PHE A 361 14.06 -8.35 -21.56
C PHE A 361 13.76 -9.69 -22.23
N THR A 362 14.60 -10.70 -21.97
CA THR A 362 14.49 -12.01 -22.63
C THR A 362 14.08 -13.14 -21.70
N ARG A 363 14.22 -12.95 -20.39
CA ARG A 363 13.90 -13.96 -19.36
C ARG A 363 13.00 -13.36 -18.31
N PHE A 364 11.91 -14.06 -18.01
CA PHE A 364 10.94 -13.72 -16.95
C PHE A 364 10.70 -14.98 -16.12
N GLU A 365 11.09 -14.95 -14.86
CA GLU A 365 11.03 -16.09 -13.95
C GLU A 365 10.28 -15.73 -12.68
N PRO A 366 9.08 -16.28 -12.45
CA PRO A 366 8.40 -16.16 -11.17
C PRO A 366 9.16 -16.94 -10.10
N ILE A 367 9.32 -16.35 -8.92
CA ILE A 367 9.85 -17.04 -7.74
C ILE A 367 8.82 -17.03 -6.63
N ASP A 368 8.65 -18.18 -5.96
CA ASP A 368 7.74 -18.29 -4.82
C ASP A 368 8.51 -18.11 -3.51
N LEU A 369 8.20 -17.04 -2.80
CA LEU A 369 8.72 -16.76 -1.46
C LEU A 369 7.70 -17.04 -0.34
N GLY A 370 6.55 -17.63 -0.66
CA GLY A 370 5.47 -17.86 0.30
C GLY A 370 4.81 -16.58 0.82
N HIS A 371 5.07 -15.41 0.21
CA HIS A 371 4.50 -14.14 0.66
C HIS A 371 2.98 -14.11 0.46
N PRO A 372 2.18 -13.67 1.45
CA PRO A 372 0.71 -13.73 1.33
C PRO A 372 0.15 -12.75 0.31
N VAL A 373 0.80 -11.59 0.11
CA VAL A 373 0.29 -10.45 -0.67
C VAL A 373 1.03 -10.26 -1.98
N ASN A 374 2.36 -10.42 -1.99
CA ASN A 374 3.22 -10.09 -3.13
C ASN A 374 3.63 -11.31 -3.95
N ALA A 375 3.74 -11.10 -5.26
CA ALA A 375 4.40 -11.96 -6.22
C ALA A 375 5.80 -11.43 -6.52
N PHE A 376 6.75 -12.33 -6.79
CA PHE A 376 8.15 -11.99 -7.02
C PHE A 376 8.60 -12.53 -8.38
N TYR A 377 9.42 -11.74 -9.06
CA TYR A 377 9.93 -12.08 -10.38
C TYR A 377 11.41 -11.73 -10.50
N VAL A 378 12.15 -12.61 -11.14
CA VAL A 378 13.54 -12.37 -11.59
C VAL A 378 13.50 -12.17 -13.09
N ILE A 379 13.88 -10.98 -13.54
CA ILE A 379 13.82 -10.59 -14.95
C ILE A 379 15.23 -10.28 -15.41
N ARG A 380 15.60 -10.72 -16.61
CA ARG A 380 16.94 -10.54 -17.15
C ARG A 380 16.92 -10.05 -18.61
N PRO A 381 17.94 -9.28 -19.01
CA PRO A 381 18.14 -8.84 -20.39
C PRO A 381 18.12 -9.93 -21.42
#